data_e88b317772e6c5308c6101e26d7e1a25
#
_entry.id   e88b317772e6c5308c6101e26d7e1a25
#
_cell.length_a   1.000
_cell.length_b   1.000
_cell.length_c   1.000
_cell.angle_alpha   90.00
_cell.angle_beta   90.00
_cell.angle_gamma   90.00
#
_symmetry.space_group_name_H-M   'P 1'
#
loop_
_entity.id
_entity.type
_entity.pdbx_description
1 polymer ?
#
loop_
_entity_poly.entity_id
_entity_poly.type
_entity_poly.pdbx_seq_one_letter_code
_entity_poly.pdbx_strand_id
1 'polypeptide(L)'
;MDTILNERTWKKFLIMDIFLMRNGFYNTKPQESDNGDIPFIGASAVNNGITSWHTLEDIEAAPKAGNADKKVGRNQNINQKIFDGNCICVTNNGSVGYAHYQENRFTCSHDVNPLYANPKMKWRMNKYNALFLCGIIEQERFRWAYGRKWRPSRMKESVISLPVDVTGNPDWEFMENYSKGIMEEEKQRLLQLNI
;
A
#
# COMPACT_ATOMS: atom_id res chain seq x y z
N MET A 1 -8.02 23.11 -7.68
CA MET A 1 -7.12 22.03 -7.25
C MET A 1 -6.13 21.62 -8.34
N ASP A 2 -6.55 21.51 -9.58
CA ASP A 2 -5.67 21.12 -10.70
C ASP A 2 -4.55 22.10 -11.05
N THR A 3 -4.75 23.41 -10.77
CA THR A 3 -3.75 24.47 -11.05
C THR A 3 -2.46 24.25 -10.25
N ILE A 4 -2.54 23.89 -8.97
CA ILE A 4 -1.37 23.71 -8.10
C ILE A 4 -0.47 22.57 -8.58
N LEU A 5 -1.05 21.46 -9.04
CA LEU A 5 -0.30 20.34 -9.59
C LEU A 5 0.33 20.66 -10.94
N ASN A 6 -0.34 21.47 -11.77
CA ASN A 6 0.13 21.87 -13.10
C ASN A 6 1.32 22.85 -13.04
N GLU A 7 1.45 23.61 -11.96
CA GLU A 7 2.56 24.55 -11.75
C GLU A 7 3.84 23.86 -11.22
N ARG A 8 3.79 22.58 -10.87
CA ARG A 8 4.94 21.83 -10.34
C ARG A 8 5.79 21.24 -11.45
N THR A 9 7.08 21.17 -11.21
CA THR A 9 8.00 20.39 -12.03
C THR A 9 7.93 18.92 -11.60
N TRP A 10 7.79 18.04 -12.58
CA TRP A 10 7.68 16.59 -12.34
C TRP A 10 8.88 15.86 -12.93
N LYS A 11 9.40 14.87 -12.21
CA LYS A 11 10.45 13.95 -12.69
C LYS A 11 10.05 12.49 -12.49
N LYS A 12 10.64 11.63 -13.31
CA LYS A 12 10.46 10.17 -13.24
C LYS A 12 11.47 9.56 -12.28
N PHE A 13 10.99 8.67 -11.41
CA PHE A 13 11.80 7.91 -10.46
C PHE A 13 11.44 6.42 -10.58
N LEU A 14 12.43 5.54 -10.45
CA LEU A 14 12.15 4.12 -10.27
C LEU A 14 11.41 3.90 -8.95
N ILE A 15 10.41 3.04 -8.95
CA ILE A 15 9.69 2.68 -7.70
C ILE A 15 10.69 2.20 -6.64
N MET A 16 11.70 1.44 -7.04
CA MET A 16 12.70 0.90 -6.10
C MET A 16 13.72 1.93 -5.58
N ASP A 17 13.80 3.11 -6.18
CA ASP A 17 14.56 4.23 -5.58
C ASP A 17 13.77 4.82 -4.40
N ILE A 18 12.47 4.91 -4.55
CA ILE A 18 11.55 5.50 -3.56
C ILE A 18 11.21 4.53 -2.44
N PHE A 19 11.04 3.23 -2.76
CA PHE A 19 10.53 2.23 -1.84
C PHE A 19 11.41 0.99 -1.71
N LEU A 20 11.33 0.37 -0.53
CA LEU A 20 11.71 -1.02 -0.31
C LEU A 20 10.46 -1.88 -0.41
N MET A 21 10.45 -2.84 -1.34
CA MET A 21 9.31 -3.71 -1.58
C MET A 21 9.45 -5.04 -0.85
N ARG A 22 8.38 -5.46 -0.17
CA ARG A 22 8.21 -6.82 0.34
C ARG A 22 7.17 -7.59 -0.50
N ASN A 23 7.24 -8.92 -0.45
CA ASN A 23 6.20 -9.77 -1.03
C ASN A 23 5.19 -10.14 0.05
N GLY A 24 3.91 -10.12 -0.29
CA GLY A 24 2.88 -10.65 0.56
C GLY A 24 3.02 -12.16 0.75
N PHE A 25 2.35 -12.68 1.77
CA PHE A 25 2.66 -14.03 2.24
C PHE A 25 1.65 -15.09 1.78
N TYR A 26 0.36 -14.89 2.02
CA TYR A 26 -0.62 -15.96 1.92
C TYR A 26 -1.11 -16.22 0.49
N ASN A 27 -1.04 -17.48 0.05
CA ASN A 27 -1.73 -17.94 -1.16
C ASN A 27 -3.21 -18.16 -0.92
N THR A 28 -3.57 -18.57 0.30
CA THR A 28 -4.95 -18.75 0.75
C THR A 28 -5.13 -17.98 2.05
N LYS A 29 -6.19 -17.19 2.12
CA LYS A 29 -6.52 -16.39 3.29
C LYS A 29 -6.72 -17.31 4.52
N PRO A 30 -6.18 -16.95 5.71
CA PRO A 30 -6.50 -17.61 6.95
C PRO A 30 -8.02 -17.63 7.24
N GLN A 31 -8.46 -18.51 8.11
CA GLN A 31 -9.85 -18.49 8.58
C GLN A 31 -10.11 -17.16 9.28
N GLU A 32 -11.24 -16.54 8.97
CA GLU A 32 -11.68 -15.29 9.57
C GLU A 32 -12.15 -15.51 11.00
N SER A 33 -11.89 -14.54 11.88
CA SER A 33 -12.31 -14.56 13.28
C SER A 33 -13.15 -13.33 13.62
N ASP A 34 -14.23 -13.53 14.35
CA ASP A 34 -15.12 -12.45 14.79
C ASP A 34 -14.43 -11.43 15.70
N ASN A 35 -13.40 -11.86 16.45
CA ASN A 35 -12.63 -11.03 17.38
C ASN A 35 -11.23 -10.64 16.86
N GLY A 36 -11.00 -10.72 15.54
CA GLY A 36 -9.72 -10.36 14.94
C GLY A 36 -9.44 -8.87 15.02
N ASP A 37 -8.21 -8.49 15.37
CA ASP A 37 -7.71 -7.10 15.42
C ASP A 37 -6.66 -6.81 14.35
N ILE A 38 -6.21 -7.82 13.62
CA ILE A 38 -5.20 -7.70 12.56
C ILE A 38 -5.88 -7.80 11.20
N PRO A 39 -5.86 -6.73 10.38
CA PRO A 39 -6.49 -6.76 9.06
C PRO A 39 -5.70 -7.63 8.09
N PHE A 40 -6.43 -8.32 7.22
CA PHE A 40 -5.90 -9.03 6.07
C PHE A 40 -6.08 -8.18 4.81
N ILE A 41 -4.97 -7.79 4.19
CA ILE A 41 -4.99 -7.01 2.96
C ILE A 41 -5.00 -7.97 1.77
N GLY A 42 -6.09 -7.92 1.02
CA GLY A 42 -6.29 -8.68 -0.21
C GLY A 42 -6.15 -7.82 -1.46
N ALA A 43 -6.24 -8.44 -2.62
CA ALA A 43 -6.25 -7.75 -3.92
C ALA A 43 -7.63 -7.12 -4.20
N SER A 44 -8.01 -6.15 -3.39
CA SER A 44 -9.30 -5.44 -3.42
C SER A 44 -9.12 -3.99 -3.85
N ALA A 45 -10.13 -3.44 -4.51
CA ALA A 45 -10.21 -2.02 -4.89
C ALA A 45 -10.90 -1.16 -3.82
N VAL A 46 -11.52 -1.78 -2.82
CA VAL A 46 -12.38 -1.10 -1.83
C VAL A 46 -11.93 -1.39 -0.41
N ASN A 47 -12.50 -0.68 0.56
CA ASN A 47 -12.27 -0.86 1.99
C ASN A 47 -10.77 -0.83 2.36
N ASN A 48 -10.00 0.08 1.76
CA ASN A 48 -8.55 0.19 1.97
C ASN A 48 -7.79 -1.15 1.81
N GLY A 49 -8.29 -2.05 0.93
CA GLY A 49 -7.74 -3.37 0.69
C GLY A 49 -8.08 -4.41 1.76
N ILE A 50 -8.76 -4.05 2.85
CA ILE A 50 -9.10 -4.96 3.96
C ILE A 50 -10.23 -5.89 3.50
N THR A 51 -9.97 -7.19 3.54
CA THR A 51 -10.93 -8.24 3.13
C THR A 51 -11.38 -9.14 4.28
N SER A 52 -10.72 -9.10 5.42
CA SER A 52 -11.07 -9.83 6.65
C SER A 52 -10.22 -9.37 7.84
N TRP A 53 -10.57 -9.85 9.02
CA TRP A 53 -9.86 -9.60 10.27
C TRP A 53 -9.48 -10.93 10.94
N HIS A 54 -8.32 -10.96 11.59
CA HIS A 54 -7.76 -12.19 12.18
C HIS A 54 -7.12 -11.90 13.51
N THR A 55 -7.08 -12.92 14.37
CA THR A 55 -6.26 -12.89 15.57
C THR A 55 -4.81 -13.26 15.23
N LEU A 56 -3.89 -12.95 16.13
CA LEU A 56 -2.50 -13.38 15.99
C LEU A 56 -2.39 -14.91 15.91
N GLU A 57 -3.19 -15.63 16.71
CA GLU A 57 -3.19 -17.10 16.73
C GLU A 57 -3.63 -17.70 15.38
N ASP A 58 -4.64 -17.12 14.73
CA ASP A 58 -5.09 -17.56 13.40
C ASP A 58 -3.98 -17.40 12.36
N ILE A 59 -3.30 -16.24 12.40
CA ILE A 59 -2.19 -15.96 11.50
C ILE A 59 -1.02 -16.90 11.74
N GLU A 60 -0.66 -17.16 13.00
CA GLU A 60 0.40 -18.11 13.35
C GLU A 60 0.09 -19.52 12.88
N ALA A 61 -1.15 -19.96 13.11
CA ALA A 61 -1.60 -21.30 12.77
C ALA A 61 -1.80 -21.54 11.28
N ALA A 62 -2.14 -20.50 10.52
CA ALA A 62 -2.44 -20.64 9.09
C ALA A 62 -1.18 -20.89 8.25
N PRO A 63 -1.12 -21.96 7.45
CA PRO A 63 -0.04 -22.20 6.52
C PRO A 63 -0.19 -21.33 5.27
N LYS A 64 0.93 -21.00 4.63
CA LYS A 64 0.96 -20.22 3.39
C LYS A 64 0.09 -20.80 2.28
N ALA A 65 0.10 -22.11 2.13
CA ALA A 65 -0.54 -22.84 1.03
C ALA A 65 -2.02 -23.17 1.27
N GLY A 66 -2.56 -22.83 2.44
CA GLY A 66 -3.98 -23.03 2.72
C GLY A 66 -4.36 -24.49 3.03
N ASN A 67 -3.40 -25.38 3.36
CA ASN A 67 -3.71 -26.69 3.88
C ASN A 67 -4.20 -26.59 5.33
N ALA A 68 -4.97 -27.58 5.79
CA ALA A 68 -5.54 -27.58 7.13
C ALA A 68 -4.53 -27.91 8.26
N ASP A 69 -3.26 -28.21 7.92
CA ASP A 69 -2.27 -28.57 8.92
C ASP A 69 -1.68 -27.36 9.63
N LYS A 70 -2.24 -27.06 10.80
CA LYS A 70 -1.81 -25.98 11.68
C LYS A 70 -0.35 -26.12 12.16
N LYS A 71 0.22 -27.34 12.19
CA LYS A 71 1.64 -27.53 12.54
C LYS A 71 2.55 -26.92 11.47
N VAL A 72 2.19 -27.09 10.20
CA VAL A 72 2.92 -26.46 9.08
C VAL A 72 2.86 -24.92 9.20
N GLY A 73 1.69 -24.39 9.52
CA GLY A 73 1.54 -22.95 9.74
C GLY A 73 2.43 -22.43 10.86
N ARG A 74 2.37 -23.03 12.03
CA ARG A 74 3.16 -22.62 13.22
C ARG A 74 4.67 -22.75 13.04
N ASN A 75 5.13 -23.63 12.17
CA ASN A 75 6.56 -23.76 11.84
C ASN A 75 7.06 -22.70 10.84
N GLN A 76 6.17 -21.91 10.23
CA GLN A 76 6.54 -20.82 9.34
C GLN A 76 6.83 -19.56 10.16
N ASN A 77 7.89 -18.83 9.77
CA ASN A 77 8.32 -17.64 10.50
C ASN A 77 7.23 -16.57 10.53
N ILE A 78 6.77 -16.19 11.72
CA ILE A 78 5.75 -15.17 11.94
C ILE A 78 6.12 -13.81 11.32
N ASN A 79 7.41 -13.44 11.30
CA ASN A 79 7.88 -12.20 10.70
C ASN A 79 7.71 -12.15 9.16
N GLN A 80 7.39 -13.28 8.53
CA GLN A 80 6.99 -13.33 7.12
C GLN A 80 5.50 -13.14 6.92
N LYS A 81 4.70 -13.41 7.95
CA LYS A 81 3.24 -13.41 7.93
C LYS A 81 2.66 -12.05 8.34
N ILE A 82 3.32 -11.37 9.27
CA ILE A 82 2.93 -10.06 9.78
C ILE A 82 3.85 -8.99 9.20
N PHE A 83 3.27 -7.89 8.84
CA PHE A 83 3.92 -6.73 8.26
C PHE A 83 3.72 -5.54 9.17
N ASP A 84 4.76 -4.73 9.33
CA ASP A 84 4.65 -3.47 10.05
C ASP A 84 3.78 -2.50 9.26
N GLY A 85 3.09 -1.62 9.97
CA GLY A 85 2.36 -0.52 9.38
C GLY A 85 3.28 0.54 8.77
N ASN A 86 2.68 1.69 8.48
CA ASN A 86 3.33 2.81 7.82
C ASN A 86 3.94 2.42 6.47
N CYS A 87 3.14 1.76 5.63
CA CYS A 87 3.51 1.36 4.28
C CYS A 87 2.34 1.48 3.31
N ILE A 88 2.65 1.41 2.01
CA ILE A 88 1.66 1.36 0.93
C ILE A 88 1.57 -0.07 0.40
N CYS A 89 0.40 -0.68 0.48
CA CYS A 89 0.12 -1.99 -0.10
C CYS A 89 -0.34 -1.84 -1.55
N VAL A 90 0.41 -2.37 -2.50
CA VAL A 90 0.06 -2.33 -3.93
C VAL A 90 -0.38 -3.71 -4.41
N THR A 91 -1.54 -3.78 -5.05
CA THR A 91 -2.08 -5.03 -5.59
C THR A 91 -1.41 -5.38 -6.92
N ASN A 92 -0.93 -6.61 -7.05
CA ASN A 92 -0.19 -7.09 -8.24
C ASN A 92 -0.98 -8.06 -9.11
N ASN A 93 -2.12 -8.56 -8.62
CA ASN A 93 -3.01 -9.51 -9.27
C ASN A 93 -4.47 -9.23 -8.84
N GLY A 94 -5.47 -9.82 -9.49
CA GLY A 94 -6.88 -9.52 -9.23
C GLY A 94 -7.20 -8.07 -9.64
N SER A 95 -7.58 -7.24 -8.68
CA SER A 95 -7.70 -5.78 -8.87
C SER A 95 -6.32 -5.15 -8.91
N VAL A 96 -5.68 -5.14 -10.09
CA VAL A 96 -4.26 -4.76 -10.25
C VAL A 96 -4.05 -3.26 -10.10
N GLY A 97 -2.99 -2.86 -9.37
CA GLY A 97 -2.47 -1.49 -9.29
C GLY A 97 -3.23 -0.58 -8.34
N TYR A 98 -4.13 -1.10 -7.51
CA TYR A 98 -4.66 -0.33 -6.38
C TYR A 98 -3.61 -0.21 -5.29
N ALA A 99 -3.57 0.95 -4.64
CA ALA A 99 -2.59 1.31 -3.62
C ALA A 99 -3.30 1.77 -2.34
N HIS A 100 -2.99 1.12 -1.23
CA HIS A 100 -3.66 1.33 0.05
C HIS A 100 -2.66 1.60 1.15
N TYR A 101 -2.74 2.75 1.81
CA TYR A 101 -1.90 3.05 2.97
C TYR A 101 -2.38 2.27 4.19
N GLN A 102 -1.46 1.52 4.80
CA GLN A 102 -1.67 0.81 6.04
C GLN A 102 -0.90 1.50 7.17
N GLU A 103 -1.63 2.08 8.11
CA GLU A 103 -1.05 2.79 9.26
C GLU A 103 -0.51 1.82 10.31
N ASN A 104 -1.26 0.75 10.57
CA ASN A 104 -0.98 -0.24 11.61
C ASN A 104 -0.49 -1.56 11.00
N ARG A 105 -0.03 -2.46 11.87
CA ARG A 105 0.37 -3.83 11.49
C ARG A 105 -0.78 -4.57 10.79
N PHE A 106 -0.43 -5.43 9.86
CA PHE A 106 -1.39 -6.20 9.05
C PHE A 106 -0.78 -7.51 8.58
N THR A 107 -1.60 -8.34 7.96
CA THR A 107 -1.16 -9.49 7.16
C THR A 107 -1.71 -9.37 5.75
N CYS A 108 -1.16 -10.07 4.75
CA CYS A 108 -1.63 -9.91 3.39
C CYS A 108 -1.45 -11.13 2.49
N SER A 109 -2.26 -11.12 1.42
CA SER A 109 -2.15 -12.03 0.28
C SER A 109 -0.83 -11.86 -0.47
N HIS A 110 -0.35 -12.93 -1.10
CA HIS A 110 0.77 -12.89 -2.05
C HIS A 110 0.49 -12.02 -3.29
N ASP A 111 -0.78 -11.66 -3.52
CA ASP A 111 -1.22 -10.74 -4.58
C ASP A 111 -1.06 -9.26 -4.21
N VAL A 112 -0.46 -8.99 -3.05
CA VAL A 112 -0.19 -7.64 -2.52
C VAL A 112 1.30 -7.49 -2.26
N ASN A 113 1.85 -6.34 -2.60
CA ASN A 113 3.23 -5.97 -2.31
C ASN A 113 3.29 -4.76 -1.39
N PRO A 114 3.67 -4.92 -0.11
CA PRO A 114 3.97 -3.81 0.78
C PRO A 114 5.21 -3.03 0.34
N LEU A 115 5.06 -1.70 0.21
CA LEU A 115 6.09 -0.74 -0.14
C LEU A 115 6.40 0.14 1.07
N TYR A 116 7.61 0.06 1.59
CA TYR A 116 8.13 0.86 2.70
C TYR A 116 9.02 1.99 2.18
N ALA A 117 9.11 3.10 2.90
CA ALA A 117 10.04 4.17 2.54
C ALA A 117 11.47 3.66 2.41
N ASN A 118 12.14 3.99 1.31
CA ASN A 118 13.56 3.66 1.15
C ASN A 118 14.41 4.66 1.95
N PRO A 119 15.14 4.22 2.98
CA PRO A 119 15.93 5.11 3.83
C PRO A 119 17.06 5.83 3.08
N LYS A 120 17.49 5.32 1.92
CA LYS A 120 18.49 5.99 1.07
C LYS A 120 18.03 7.35 0.55
N MET A 121 16.72 7.53 0.39
CA MET A 121 16.12 8.80 -0.05
C MET A 121 15.91 9.81 1.10
N LYS A 122 16.31 9.46 2.33
CA LYS A 122 16.25 10.34 3.52
C LYS A 122 14.87 10.95 3.76
N TRP A 123 13.80 10.21 3.49
CA TRP A 123 12.43 10.62 3.76
C TRP A 123 11.73 9.67 4.72
N ARG A 124 10.65 10.12 5.32
CA ARG A 124 9.79 9.30 6.18
C ARG A 124 8.38 9.29 5.62
N MET A 125 7.83 8.11 5.48
CA MET A 125 6.42 7.95 5.14
C MET A 125 5.57 8.41 6.31
N ASN A 126 4.53 9.15 6.01
CA ASN A 126 3.42 9.45 6.92
C ASN A 126 2.12 9.34 6.15
N LYS A 127 1.00 9.40 6.85
CA LYS A 127 -0.33 9.24 6.24
C LYS A 127 -0.54 10.13 5.01
N TYR A 128 -0.12 11.39 5.07
CA TYR A 128 -0.43 12.37 4.03
C TYR A 128 0.40 12.18 2.77
N ASN A 129 1.72 12.07 2.90
CA ASN A 129 2.56 11.79 1.73
C ASN A 129 2.29 10.40 1.15
N ALA A 130 1.93 9.42 1.98
CA ALA A 130 1.51 8.10 1.52
C ALA A 130 0.21 8.15 0.71
N LEU A 131 -0.79 8.93 1.11
CA LEU A 131 -2.02 9.10 0.34
C LEU A 131 -1.77 9.76 -1.02
N PHE A 132 -0.89 10.77 -1.07
CA PHE A 132 -0.45 11.34 -2.35
C PHE A 132 0.17 10.28 -3.25
N LEU A 133 1.11 9.50 -2.70
CA LEU A 133 1.79 8.43 -3.43
C LEU A 133 0.84 7.30 -3.87
N CYS A 134 -0.18 6.96 -3.07
CA CYS A 134 -1.23 6.05 -3.49
C CYS A 134 -1.91 6.54 -4.77
N GLY A 135 -2.31 7.81 -4.82
CA GLY A 135 -2.91 8.41 -6.02
C GLY A 135 -1.98 8.36 -7.24
N ILE A 136 -0.68 8.63 -7.05
CA ILE A 136 0.31 8.53 -8.14
C ILE A 136 0.48 7.09 -8.62
N ILE A 137 0.58 6.12 -7.70
CA ILE A 137 0.71 4.70 -8.05
C ILE A 137 -0.53 4.21 -8.80
N GLU A 138 -1.72 4.61 -8.38
CA GLU A 138 -2.96 4.22 -9.04
C GLU A 138 -3.13 4.82 -10.44
N GLN A 139 -2.52 5.95 -10.74
CA GLN A 139 -2.48 6.48 -12.11
C GLN A 139 -1.75 5.55 -13.08
N GLU A 140 -0.83 4.69 -12.60
CA GLU A 140 -0.15 3.70 -13.44
C GLU A 140 -1.04 2.51 -13.83
N ARG A 141 -2.24 2.36 -13.26
CA ARG A 141 -3.14 1.22 -13.47
C ARG A 141 -3.53 1.02 -14.93
N PHE A 142 -3.61 2.08 -15.73
CA PHE A 142 -3.94 1.97 -17.15
C PHE A 142 -2.95 1.08 -17.93
N ARG A 143 -1.73 0.89 -17.42
CA ARG A 143 -0.70 0.02 -18.01
C ARG A 143 -0.88 -1.45 -17.67
N TRP A 144 -1.71 -1.76 -16.65
CA TRP A 144 -1.80 -3.07 -16.04
C TRP A 144 -3.25 -3.57 -16.08
N ALA A 145 -3.42 -4.84 -16.41
CA ALA A 145 -4.71 -5.49 -16.50
C ALA A 145 -4.57 -6.98 -16.20
N TYR A 146 -5.67 -7.72 -16.23
CA TYR A 146 -5.65 -9.16 -15.99
C TYR A 146 -4.63 -9.91 -16.88
N GLY A 147 -4.52 -9.55 -18.13
CA GLY A 147 -3.53 -10.13 -19.08
C GLY A 147 -2.11 -9.59 -18.91
N ARG A 148 -1.94 -8.48 -18.18
CA ARG A 148 -0.64 -7.82 -17.94
C ARG A 148 -0.50 -7.44 -16.47
N LYS A 149 -0.41 -8.44 -15.60
CA LYS A 149 -0.28 -8.25 -14.15
C LYS A 149 0.94 -7.43 -13.78
N TRP A 150 0.81 -6.57 -12.77
CA TRP A 150 1.91 -5.79 -12.24
C TRP A 150 2.73 -6.58 -11.22
N ARG A 151 3.30 -7.69 -11.68
CA ARG A 151 4.08 -8.59 -10.83
C ARG A 151 5.31 -7.89 -10.24
N PRO A 152 5.85 -8.39 -9.11
CA PRO A 152 7.03 -7.82 -8.44
C PRO A 152 8.21 -7.51 -9.38
N SER A 153 8.50 -8.38 -10.35
CA SER A 153 9.57 -8.15 -11.33
C SER A 153 9.33 -6.90 -12.17
N ARG A 154 8.11 -6.72 -12.66
CA ARG A 154 7.72 -5.52 -13.44
C ARG A 154 7.62 -4.27 -12.57
N MET A 155 7.14 -4.41 -11.34
CA MET A 155 7.04 -3.30 -10.39
C MET A 155 8.41 -2.71 -10.07
N LYS A 156 9.44 -3.56 -9.95
CA LYS A 156 10.83 -3.13 -9.73
C LYS A 156 11.40 -2.26 -10.85
N GLU A 157 10.95 -2.47 -12.08
CA GLU A 157 11.39 -1.74 -13.27
C GLU A 157 10.45 -0.58 -13.62
N SER A 158 9.36 -0.42 -12.86
CA SER A 158 8.38 0.63 -13.11
C SER A 158 8.86 1.98 -12.60
N VAL A 159 8.47 3.01 -13.32
CA VAL A 159 8.72 4.41 -12.94
C VAL A 159 7.41 5.08 -12.58
N ILE A 160 7.48 6.00 -11.61
CA ILE A 160 6.41 6.92 -11.24
C ILE A 160 6.90 8.35 -11.41
N SER A 161 5.98 9.26 -11.74
CA SER A 161 6.29 10.68 -11.80
C SER A 161 5.98 11.33 -10.46
N LEU A 162 6.93 12.08 -9.90
CA LEU A 162 6.77 12.81 -8.64
C LEU A 162 7.08 14.29 -8.83
N PRO A 163 6.40 15.19 -8.10
CA PRO A 163 6.78 16.59 -8.04
C PRO A 163 8.13 16.70 -7.36
N VAL A 164 8.95 17.64 -7.85
CA VAL A 164 10.31 17.84 -7.35
C VAL A 164 10.50 19.23 -6.79
N ASP A 165 11.40 19.32 -5.81
CA ASP A 165 11.90 20.56 -5.24
C ASP A 165 12.88 21.26 -6.21
N VAL A 166 13.43 22.40 -5.78
CA VAL A 166 14.39 23.19 -6.56
C VAL A 166 15.71 22.47 -6.82
N THR A 167 16.01 21.44 -6.06
CA THR A 167 17.22 20.60 -6.25
C THR A 167 16.96 19.42 -7.17
N GLY A 168 15.69 19.15 -7.52
CA GLY A 168 15.26 18.07 -8.37
C GLY A 168 15.07 16.73 -7.64
N ASN A 169 15.00 16.75 -6.32
CA ASN A 169 14.58 15.62 -5.48
C ASN A 169 13.06 15.61 -5.30
N PRO A 170 12.43 14.46 -4.96
CA PRO A 170 11.01 14.45 -4.65
C PRO A 170 10.65 15.44 -3.54
N ASP A 171 9.66 16.29 -3.80
CA ASP A 171 9.19 17.31 -2.85
C ASP A 171 8.21 16.69 -1.84
N TRP A 172 8.76 16.04 -0.82
CA TRP A 172 7.99 15.34 0.22
C TRP A 172 7.08 16.28 1.01
N GLU A 173 7.54 17.50 1.26
CA GLU A 173 6.77 18.51 1.98
C GLU A 173 5.57 18.97 1.17
N PHE A 174 5.75 19.20 -0.12
CA PHE A 174 4.64 19.51 -1.02
C PHE A 174 3.59 18.38 -1.02
N MET A 175 4.01 17.13 -1.21
CA MET A 175 3.09 15.98 -1.25
C MET A 175 2.30 15.85 0.05
N GLU A 176 2.95 16.05 1.19
CA GLU A 176 2.31 16.02 2.50
C GLU A 176 1.28 17.16 2.65
N ASN A 177 1.68 18.39 2.35
CA ASN A 177 0.81 19.57 2.50
C ASN A 177 -0.36 19.56 1.53
N TYR A 178 -0.16 19.06 0.31
CA TYR A 178 -1.23 18.88 -0.67
C TYR A 178 -2.34 17.93 -0.14
N SER A 179 -1.95 16.77 0.37
CA SER A 179 -2.93 15.82 0.93
C SER A 179 -3.59 16.33 2.20
N LYS A 180 -2.88 17.05 3.06
CA LYS A 180 -3.46 17.73 4.24
C LYS A 180 -4.52 18.75 3.83
N GLY A 181 -4.22 19.56 2.81
CA GLY A 181 -5.16 20.54 2.28
C GLY A 181 -6.46 19.92 1.79
N ILE A 182 -6.36 18.86 0.97
CA ILE A 182 -7.53 18.11 0.49
C ILE A 182 -8.35 17.55 1.65
N MET A 183 -7.70 16.92 2.61
CA MET A 183 -8.42 16.32 3.75
C MET A 183 -9.13 17.37 4.60
N GLU A 184 -8.52 18.54 4.80
CA GLU A 184 -9.16 19.60 5.55
C GLU A 184 -10.34 20.23 4.78
N GLU A 185 -10.20 20.43 3.46
CA GLU A 185 -11.31 20.88 2.62
C GLU A 185 -12.51 19.92 2.67
N GLU A 186 -12.25 18.60 2.53
CA GLU A 186 -13.33 17.60 2.60
C GLU A 186 -13.96 17.53 4.00
N LYS A 187 -13.18 17.65 5.05
CA LYS A 187 -13.69 17.73 6.42
C LYS A 187 -14.61 18.94 6.61
N GLN A 188 -14.23 20.11 6.10
CA GLN A 188 -15.06 21.32 6.18
C GLN A 188 -16.36 21.15 5.38
N ARG A 189 -16.31 20.52 4.20
CA ARG A 189 -17.53 20.19 3.43
C ARG A 189 -18.48 19.28 4.20
N LEU A 190 -17.94 18.22 4.83
CA LEU A 190 -18.77 17.31 5.66
C LEU A 190 -19.43 18.04 6.84
N LEU A 191 -18.70 18.92 7.52
CA LEU A 191 -19.25 19.72 8.62
C LEU A 191 -20.38 20.67 8.14
N GLN A 192 -20.28 21.22 6.93
CA GLN A 192 -21.34 22.07 6.34
C GLN A 192 -22.60 21.27 5.96
N LEU A 193 -22.46 19.98 5.70
CA LEU A 193 -23.59 19.11 5.38
C LEU A 193 -24.34 18.63 6.63
N ASN A 194 -23.92 19.00 7.84
CA ASN A 194 -24.50 18.55 9.13
C ASN A 194 -24.56 17.01 9.26
N ILE A 195 -23.57 16.29 8.69
CA ILE A 195 -23.41 14.84 8.77
C ILE A 195 -22.32 14.51 9.80
#